data_7935a16fccffa31de03d7ef56334bc8a
#
_entry.id   7935a16fccffa31de03d7ef56334bc8a
#
_cell.length_a   1.000
_cell.length_b   1.000
_cell.length_c   1.000
_cell.angle_alpha   90.00
_cell.angle_beta   90.00
_cell.angle_gamma   90.00
#
_symmetry.space_group_name_H-M   'P 1'
#
loop_
_entity.id
_entity.type
_entity.pdbx_description
1 polymer ?
#
loop_
_entity_poly.entity_id
_entity_poly.type
_entity_poly.pdbx_seq_one_letter_code
_entity_poly.pdbx_strand_id
1 'polypeptide(L)'
;MLHGANLDMMLKVDRETCAQAFKGRSSVNQAFPIAEGKASAQGPGALAGLKVIDLTRVLGGPYCTMVLSDHGAEVIKLEPPQGDETRDWGPPFDAAGDASYFIGINRNKKSLGLDLSKPAGREVLLRLLEHADVLVENFKPGSMERWALGYDDVLSKRFPRLIHCRVSGFGADGPLGGFPGYDAILQAMVGLMSINGTESSGPTRLGNPIVDIATGLFSAIAILMALHEREKSGRGQFCDMTLHDCGMALLHPHAANFFLNGKRPKATGNPHPNLAPYSKFQTRTCEIFVAAGNDPAFRKFCELLGMPEMANDPRFASNSDRLIHRDELTKTLSARFANEDGYELTRRMLAAGLPAGPVLNVDEAMAADHTAHRNMVTEFGAYRGLGTPIKLSRTPGSTRSVPPRFNEHGEAVLRARGFSEGEIAALVHWFRRMVQGSVGALRE
;
A
#
# COMPACT_ATOMS: atom_id res chain seq x y z
N MET A 1 42.38 2.27 31.42
CA MET A 1 41.79 0.93 31.49
C MET A 1 40.75 0.95 32.57
N LEU A 2 39.55 0.37 32.33
CA LEU A 2 38.34 0.37 33.14
C LEU A 2 37.40 1.56 32.82
N HIS A 3 36.52 1.37 31.77
CA HIS A 3 35.17 1.85 31.71
C HIS A 3 34.53 1.27 30.41
N GLY A 4 34.05 0.06 30.52
CA GLY A 4 33.39 -0.61 29.39
C GLY A 4 32.64 -1.85 29.87
N ALA A 5 31.73 -1.70 30.83
CA ALA A 5 30.83 -2.78 31.23
C ALA A 5 29.72 -2.19 32.09
N ASN A 6 28.64 -1.70 31.50
CA ASN A 6 27.34 -1.54 32.18
C ASN A 6 26.23 -0.91 31.27
N LEU A 7 26.26 -1.13 29.95
CA LEU A 7 25.13 -0.68 29.11
C LEU A 7 24.29 -1.83 28.52
N ASP A 8 24.77 -3.08 28.64
CA ASP A 8 24.08 -4.25 28.05
C ASP A 8 23.11 -4.98 29.00
N MET A 9 22.94 -4.51 30.22
CA MET A 9 22.13 -5.19 31.25
C MET A 9 20.78 -4.52 31.52
N MET A 10 20.43 -3.41 30.83
CA MET A 10 19.15 -2.70 31.01
C MET A 10 18.14 -2.84 29.85
N LEU A 11 18.43 -3.63 28.81
CA LEU A 11 17.53 -3.81 27.66
C LEU A 11 17.05 -5.26 27.45
N LYS A 12 17.13 -6.10 28.46
CA LYS A 12 16.44 -7.40 28.45
C LYS A 12 15.09 -7.29 29.16
N VAL A 13 14.15 -6.58 28.57
CA VAL A 13 12.73 -6.83 28.84
C VAL A 13 12.37 -8.10 28.10
N ASP A 14 11.95 -9.08 28.88
CA ASP A 14 11.65 -10.45 28.50
C ASP A 14 10.65 -10.52 27.33
N ARG A 15 11.16 -10.77 26.11
CA ARG A 15 10.38 -10.90 24.86
C ARG A 15 9.46 -12.13 24.87
N GLU A 16 9.71 -13.12 25.72
CA GLU A 16 8.89 -14.33 25.80
C GLU A 16 7.59 -14.08 26.58
N THR A 17 7.59 -13.20 27.56
CA THR A 17 6.41 -12.87 28.37
C THR A 17 5.36 -12.09 27.55
N CYS A 18 5.77 -11.24 26.62
CA CYS A 18 4.83 -10.54 25.72
C CYS A 18 4.12 -11.49 24.73
N ALA A 19 4.85 -12.44 24.14
CA ALA A 19 4.29 -13.42 23.22
C ALA A 19 3.38 -14.46 23.91
N GLN A 20 3.67 -14.79 25.17
CA GLN A 20 2.85 -15.74 25.96
C GLN A 20 1.55 -15.13 26.49
N ALA A 21 1.48 -13.83 26.75
CA ALA A 21 0.26 -13.16 27.20
C ALA A 21 -0.87 -13.19 26.12
N PHE A 22 -0.52 -13.25 24.83
CA PHE A 22 -1.49 -13.40 23.74
C PHE A 22 -1.87 -14.85 23.43
N LYS A 23 -1.01 -15.83 23.75
CA LYS A 23 -1.25 -17.27 23.46
C LYS A 23 -2.16 -17.99 24.46
N GLY A 24 -2.51 -17.40 25.58
CA GLY A 24 -3.05 -18.10 26.72
C GLY A 24 -4.53 -17.94 27.04
N ARG A 25 -5.39 -17.33 26.20
CA ARG A 25 -6.82 -17.19 26.53
C ARG A 25 -7.75 -17.31 25.33
N SER A 26 -8.09 -18.53 24.98
CA SER A 26 -9.19 -18.89 24.06
C SER A 26 -10.57 -18.81 24.74
N SER A 27 -11.06 -17.64 25.14
CA SER A 27 -12.40 -17.54 25.72
C SER A 27 -13.15 -16.22 25.45
N VAL A 28 -12.82 -15.51 24.36
CA VAL A 28 -13.60 -14.31 23.95
C VAL A 28 -14.52 -14.60 22.75
N ASN A 29 -14.68 -15.85 22.31
CA ASN A 29 -15.45 -16.24 21.12
C ASN A 29 -16.96 -16.34 21.31
N GLN A 30 -17.58 -15.76 22.37
CA GLN A 30 -19.02 -15.91 22.58
C GLN A 30 -19.86 -14.65 22.27
N ALA A 31 -19.30 -13.55 21.77
CA ALA A 31 -20.06 -12.32 21.57
C ALA A 31 -20.48 -12.03 20.11
N PHE A 32 -19.89 -12.67 19.12
CA PHE A 32 -20.29 -12.48 17.72
C PHE A 32 -20.17 -13.81 16.95
N PRO A 33 -21.28 -14.39 16.50
CA PRO A 33 -21.23 -15.52 15.58
C PRO A 33 -20.80 -15.02 14.20
N ILE A 34 -19.49 -14.92 14.00
CA ILE A 34 -18.92 -14.78 12.66
C ILE A 34 -18.89 -16.17 12.08
N ALA A 35 -19.59 -16.39 10.97
CA ALA A 35 -19.58 -17.65 10.25
C ALA A 35 -18.15 -18.14 10.10
N GLU A 36 -17.89 -19.39 10.50
CA GLU A 36 -16.61 -20.07 10.31
C GLU A 36 -16.19 -19.91 8.85
N GLY A 37 -15.09 -19.20 8.65
CA GLY A 37 -14.49 -19.01 7.32
C GLY A 37 -14.06 -20.37 6.78
N LYS A 38 -14.93 -21.04 6.04
CA LYS A 38 -14.54 -22.15 5.19
C LYS A 38 -13.42 -21.62 4.31
N ALA A 39 -12.29 -22.32 4.24
CA ALA A 39 -11.28 -22.13 3.21
C ALA A 39 -12.01 -21.97 1.88
N SER A 40 -12.09 -20.76 1.33
CA SER A 40 -12.88 -20.47 0.15
C SER A 40 -12.29 -21.29 -0.98
N ALA A 41 -13.11 -22.12 -1.62
CA ALA A 41 -12.76 -22.73 -2.89
C ALA A 41 -12.16 -21.61 -3.77
N GLN A 42 -10.97 -21.85 -4.31
CA GLN A 42 -10.26 -20.89 -5.15
C GLN A 42 -11.06 -20.71 -6.44
N GLY A 43 -12.03 -19.83 -6.42
CA GLY A 43 -12.76 -19.42 -7.61
C GLY A 43 -11.87 -18.54 -8.51
N PRO A 44 -12.28 -18.33 -9.76
CA PRO A 44 -11.48 -17.60 -10.75
C PRO A 44 -11.23 -16.12 -10.40
N GLY A 45 -11.86 -15.58 -9.34
CA GLY A 45 -11.78 -14.18 -8.95
C GLY A 45 -12.74 -13.28 -9.73
N ALA A 46 -13.01 -12.07 -9.19
CA ALA A 46 -13.97 -11.13 -9.76
C ALA A 46 -13.54 -10.55 -11.13
N LEU A 47 -12.24 -10.55 -11.42
CA LEU A 47 -11.64 -10.03 -12.65
C LEU A 47 -11.13 -11.15 -13.56
N ALA A 48 -11.65 -12.37 -13.41
CA ALA A 48 -11.29 -13.48 -14.27
C ALA A 48 -11.63 -13.16 -15.73
N GLY A 49 -10.67 -13.42 -16.63
CA GLY A 49 -10.77 -13.09 -18.04
C GLY A 49 -10.24 -11.70 -18.42
N LEU A 50 -10.06 -10.79 -17.45
CA LEU A 50 -9.42 -9.49 -17.70
C LEU A 50 -7.92 -9.71 -17.99
N LYS A 51 -7.43 -9.11 -19.09
CA LYS A 51 -6.04 -9.22 -19.54
C LYS A 51 -5.35 -7.86 -19.44
N VAL A 52 -4.28 -7.81 -18.64
CA VAL A 52 -3.53 -6.61 -18.33
C VAL A 52 -2.08 -6.74 -18.81
N ILE A 53 -1.61 -5.77 -19.57
CA ILE A 53 -0.20 -5.58 -19.88
C ILE A 53 0.34 -4.53 -18.90
N ASP A 54 1.35 -4.93 -18.13
CA ASP A 54 1.96 -4.13 -17.08
C ASP A 54 3.39 -3.73 -17.51
N LEU A 55 3.58 -2.47 -17.93
CA LEU A 55 4.88 -1.90 -18.26
C LEU A 55 5.49 -1.13 -17.08
N THR A 56 4.83 -1.21 -15.91
CA THR A 56 5.21 -0.36 -14.77
C THR A 56 6.42 -0.91 -14.01
N ARG A 57 7.11 -0.03 -13.32
CA ARG A 57 8.24 -0.31 -12.43
C ARG A 57 8.04 0.38 -11.08
N VAL A 58 8.84 0.04 -10.11
CA VAL A 58 8.90 0.60 -8.77
C VAL A 58 7.68 0.20 -7.93
N LEU A 59 6.70 1.08 -7.68
CA LEU A 59 5.66 0.77 -6.69
C LEU A 59 4.23 1.11 -7.16
N GLY A 60 3.88 2.34 -7.43
CA GLY A 60 2.48 2.74 -7.64
C GLY A 60 1.77 1.94 -8.73
N GLY A 61 2.36 1.84 -9.92
CA GLY A 61 1.86 1.02 -11.01
C GLY A 61 1.85 -0.49 -10.71
N PRO A 62 2.98 -1.08 -10.25
CA PRO A 62 3.01 -2.49 -9.86
C PRO A 62 2.03 -2.85 -8.75
N TYR A 63 1.77 -1.96 -7.80
CA TYR A 63 0.76 -2.15 -6.76
C TYR A 63 -0.67 -2.16 -7.36
N CYS A 64 -0.98 -1.26 -8.29
CA CYS A 64 -2.23 -1.28 -9.04
C CYS A 64 -2.45 -2.63 -9.71
N THR A 65 -1.48 -3.10 -10.50
CA THR A 65 -1.60 -4.35 -11.26
C THR A 65 -1.59 -5.59 -10.37
N MET A 66 -0.95 -5.54 -9.18
CA MET A 66 -1.07 -6.58 -8.16
C MET A 66 -2.50 -6.68 -7.62
N VAL A 67 -3.15 -5.55 -7.32
CA VAL A 67 -4.55 -5.55 -6.87
C VAL A 67 -5.45 -6.21 -7.92
N LEU A 68 -5.27 -5.90 -9.19
CA LEU A 68 -6.03 -6.53 -10.28
C LEU A 68 -5.72 -8.02 -10.39
N SER A 69 -4.43 -8.42 -10.30
CA SER A 69 -4.03 -9.82 -10.36
C SER A 69 -4.55 -10.63 -9.18
N ASP A 70 -4.53 -10.11 -7.97
CA ASP A 70 -5.07 -10.78 -6.79
C ASP A 70 -6.55 -11.14 -6.94
N HIS A 71 -7.28 -10.36 -7.72
CA HIS A 71 -8.70 -10.57 -8.00
C HIS A 71 -9.00 -11.30 -9.31
N GLY A 72 -8.02 -11.92 -9.94
CA GLY A 72 -8.23 -12.85 -11.04
C GLY A 72 -7.80 -12.36 -12.42
N ALA A 73 -7.38 -11.10 -12.58
CA ALA A 73 -6.84 -10.64 -13.85
C ALA A 73 -5.55 -11.38 -14.23
N GLU A 74 -5.40 -11.70 -15.51
CA GLU A 74 -4.14 -12.16 -16.08
C GLU A 74 -3.24 -10.95 -16.29
N VAL A 75 -2.17 -10.83 -15.51
CA VAL A 75 -1.21 -9.72 -15.62
C VAL A 75 0.11 -10.21 -16.20
N ILE A 76 0.51 -9.64 -17.33
CA ILE A 76 1.81 -9.87 -17.96
C ILE A 76 2.65 -8.61 -17.71
N LYS A 77 3.65 -8.73 -16.84
CA LYS A 77 4.63 -7.68 -16.56
C LYS A 77 5.74 -7.75 -17.60
N LEU A 78 5.89 -6.67 -18.36
CA LEU A 78 6.98 -6.51 -19.31
C LEU A 78 8.12 -5.73 -18.66
N GLU A 79 9.28 -6.34 -18.60
CA GLU A 79 10.44 -5.75 -17.96
C GLU A 79 11.54 -5.45 -19.02
N PRO A 80 12.26 -4.32 -18.91
CA PRO A 80 13.39 -4.07 -19.78
C PRO A 80 14.48 -5.12 -19.55
N PRO A 81 15.52 -5.22 -20.42
CA PRO A 81 16.55 -6.25 -20.33
C PRO A 81 17.30 -6.33 -18.99
N GLN A 82 17.36 -5.21 -18.27
CA GLN A 82 17.95 -5.12 -16.92
C GLN A 82 16.99 -5.49 -15.78
N GLY A 83 15.72 -5.77 -16.09
CA GLY A 83 14.67 -6.03 -15.10
C GLY A 83 14.07 -4.75 -14.51
N ASP A 84 13.12 -4.93 -13.60
CA ASP A 84 12.63 -3.87 -12.72
C ASP A 84 13.72 -3.55 -11.68
N GLU A 85 14.08 -2.29 -11.54
CA GLU A 85 15.14 -1.83 -10.61
C GLU A 85 14.88 -2.24 -9.16
N THR A 86 13.63 -2.48 -8.79
CA THR A 86 13.27 -2.93 -7.44
C THR A 86 13.69 -4.35 -7.13
N ARG A 87 14.14 -5.14 -8.13
CA ARG A 87 14.77 -6.45 -7.89
C ARG A 87 16.08 -6.31 -7.11
N ASP A 88 16.76 -5.15 -7.24
CA ASP A 88 18.03 -4.85 -6.59
C ASP A 88 17.88 -3.97 -5.33
N TRP A 89 16.66 -3.55 -4.96
CA TRP A 89 16.43 -2.67 -3.80
C TRP A 89 16.38 -3.43 -2.47
N GLY A 90 17.44 -4.13 -2.16
CA GLY A 90 17.67 -4.85 -0.90
C GLY A 90 18.86 -4.31 -0.12
N PRO A 91 19.22 -4.89 1.05
CA PRO A 91 18.61 -6.07 1.64
C PRO A 91 17.23 -5.83 2.25
N PRO A 92 16.42 -6.90 2.51
CA PRO A 92 16.75 -8.30 2.34
C PRO A 92 16.48 -8.80 0.91
N PHE A 93 17.19 -9.89 0.55
CA PHE A 93 17.00 -10.62 -0.72
C PHE A 93 16.53 -12.05 -0.43
N ASP A 94 15.77 -12.64 -1.35
CA ASP A 94 15.46 -14.06 -1.29
C ASP A 94 16.62 -14.95 -1.78
N ALA A 95 16.43 -16.27 -1.73
CA ALA A 95 17.44 -17.24 -2.14
C ALA A 95 17.84 -17.16 -3.63
N ALA A 96 17.03 -16.52 -4.47
CA ALA A 96 17.33 -16.34 -5.89
C ALA A 96 17.83 -14.93 -6.25
N GLY A 97 17.99 -14.06 -5.25
CA GLY A 97 18.58 -12.73 -5.40
C GLY A 97 17.59 -11.61 -5.69
N ASP A 98 16.27 -11.84 -5.64
CA ASP A 98 15.29 -10.78 -5.77
C ASP A 98 15.05 -10.09 -4.42
N ALA A 99 15.03 -8.76 -4.41
CA ALA A 99 14.78 -7.98 -3.20
C ALA A 99 13.33 -8.05 -2.74
N SER A 100 13.14 -7.94 -1.42
CA SER A 100 11.80 -7.92 -0.78
C SER A 100 10.87 -6.86 -1.35
N TYR A 101 11.41 -5.75 -1.84
CA TYR A 101 10.64 -4.67 -2.46
C TYR A 101 9.90 -5.15 -3.72
N PHE A 102 10.59 -5.87 -4.61
CA PHE A 102 9.97 -6.49 -5.79
C PHE A 102 8.99 -7.60 -5.40
N ILE A 103 9.42 -8.48 -4.48
CA ILE A 103 8.64 -9.65 -4.04
C ILE A 103 7.31 -9.24 -3.43
N GLY A 104 7.28 -8.13 -2.67
CA GLY A 104 6.10 -7.66 -1.94
C GLY A 104 4.91 -7.25 -2.82
N ILE A 105 5.13 -6.95 -4.12
CA ILE A 105 4.13 -6.30 -4.99
C ILE A 105 3.96 -6.94 -6.36
N ASN A 106 4.55 -8.12 -6.63
CA ASN A 106 4.51 -8.72 -7.95
C ASN A 106 3.98 -10.17 -7.99
N ARG A 107 3.34 -10.64 -6.90
CA ARG A 107 2.67 -11.95 -6.93
C ARG A 107 1.55 -12.01 -7.98
N ASN A 108 1.22 -13.22 -8.41
CA ASN A 108 0.16 -13.48 -9.41
C ASN A 108 0.44 -12.91 -10.81
N LYS A 109 1.63 -12.38 -11.08
CA LYS A 109 2.02 -11.86 -12.40
C LYS A 109 2.86 -12.87 -13.17
N LYS A 110 2.86 -12.73 -14.50
CA LYS A 110 3.81 -13.39 -15.41
C LYS A 110 4.87 -12.37 -15.83
N SER A 111 6.14 -12.74 -15.89
CA SER A 111 7.21 -11.85 -16.34
C SER A 111 7.69 -12.22 -17.74
N LEU A 112 7.83 -11.22 -18.60
CA LEU A 112 8.42 -11.27 -19.94
C LEU A 112 9.44 -10.14 -20.09
N GLY A 113 10.67 -10.47 -20.42
CA GLY A 113 11.72 -9.49 -20.75
C GLY A 113 11.52 -8.91 -22.16
N LEU A 114 11.49 -7.59 -22.30
CA LEU A 114 11.25 -6.93 -23.58
C LEU A 114 11.87 -5.52 -23.65
N ASP A 115 12.65 -5.24 -24.70
CA ASP A 115 13.23 -3.91 -24.92
C ASP A 115 12.34 -3.06 -25.86
N LEU A 116 11.57 -2.16 -25.28
CA LEU A 116 10.71 -1.24 -26.02
C LEU A 116 11.49 -0.11 -26.72
N SER A 117 12.77 0.08 -26.45
CA SER A 117 13.60 1.02 -27.20
C SER A 117 13.84 0.54 -28.64
N LYS A 118 13.66 -0.75 -28.89
CA LYS A 118 13.87 -1.40 -30.19
C LYS A 118 12.56 -1.62 -30.95
N PRO A 119 12.56 -1.48 -32.29
CA PRO A 119 11.36 -1.73 -33.10
C PRO A 119 10.76 -3.13 -32.89
N ALA A 120 11.61 -4.18 -32.82
CA ALA A 120 11.15 -5.55 -32.60
C ALA A 120 10.40 -5.73 -31.27
N GLY A 121 10.90 -5.08 -30.19
CA GLY A 121 10.20 -5.10 -28.90
C GLY A 121 8.84 -4.41 -28.94
N ARG A 122 8.75 -3.28 -29.66
CA ARG A 122 7.46 -2.57 -29.84
C ARG A 122 6.45 -3.39 -30.64
N GLU A 123 6.92 -4.10 -31.68
CA GLU A 123 6.04 -4.99 -32.44
C GLU A 123 5.49 -6.13 -31.59
N VAL A 124 6.33 -6.73 -30.72
CA VAL A 124 5.86 -7.71 -29.74
C VAL A 124 4.79 -7.11 -28.82
N LEU A 125 5.02 -5.92 -28.27
CA LEU A 125 4.02 -5.24 -27.43
C LEU A 125 2.71 -5.02 -28.18
N LEU A 126 2.76 -4.52 -29.42
CA LEU A 126 1.56 -4.27 -30.22
C LEU A 126 0.74 -5.56 -30.46
N ARG A 127 1.40 -6.70 -30.71
CA ARG A 127 0.72 -8.00 -30.83
C ARG A 127 0.14 -8.49 -29.49
N LEU A 128 0.81 -8.23 -28.36
CA LEU A 128 0.25 -8.54 -27.03
C LEU A 128 -1.01 -7.71 -26.74
N LEU A 129 -1.04 -6.45 -27.21
CA LEU A 129 -2.16 -5.55 -27.02
C LEU A 129 -3.40 -5.94 -27.84
N GLU A 130 -3.29 -6.71 -28.91
CA GLU A 130 -4.44 -7.24 -29.67
C GLU A 130 -5.39 -8.08 -28.77
N HIS A 131 -4.87 -8.60 -27.68
CA HIS A 131 -5.61 -9.44 -26.75
C HIS A 131 -5.75 -8.82 -25.35
N ALA A 132 -5.34 -7.57 -25.17
CA ALA A 132 -5.35 -6.92 -23.87
C ALA A 132 -6.56 -6.01 -23.68
N ASP A 133 -7.06 -5.97 -22.46
CA ASP A 133 -8.11 -5.05 -22.03
C ASP A 133 -7.53 -3.75 -21.48
N VAL A 134 -6.38 -3.87 -20.80
CA VAL A 134 -5.76 -2.78 -20.04
C VAL A 134 -4.25 -2.77 -20.31
N LEU A 135 -3.72 -1.59 -20.53
CA LEU A 135 -2.30 -1.27 -20.53
C LEU A 135 -2.03 -0.34 -19.34
N VAL A 136 -1.06 -0.67 -18.51
CA VAL A 136 -0.59 0.21 -17.42
C VAL A 136 0.89 0.52 -17.60
N GLU A 137 1.25 1.81 -17.56
CA GLU A 137 2.64 2.24 -17.69
C GLU A 137 2.96 3.39 -16.73
N ASN A 138 4.24 3.55 -16.39
CA ASN A 138 4.71 4.68 -15.58
C ASN A 138 6.03 5.27 -16.12
N PHE A 139 6.16 5.32 -17.43
CA PHE A 139 7.28 5.98 -18.08
C PHE A 139 7.18 7.51 -17.93
N LYS A 140 8.30 8.16 -18.14
CA LYS A 140 8.30 9.61 -18.28
C LYS A 140 7.35 10.01 -19.41
N PRO A 141 6.43 10.98 -19.19
CA PRO A 141 5.55 11.50 -20.24
C PRO A 141 6.31 11.83 -21.54
N GLY A 142 5.72 11.49 -22.66
CA GLY A 142 6.35 11.59 -23.99
C GLY A 142 7.23 10.38 -24.39
N SER A 143 7.41 9.39 -23.51
CA SER A 143 8.21 8.20 -23.88
C SER A 143 7.45 7.27 -24.82
N MET A 144 6.18 7.01 -24.55
CA MET A 144 5.33 6.20 -25.42
C MET A 144 5.18 6.84 -26.80
N GLU A 145 5.00 8.15 -26.84
CA GLU A 145 4.91 8.93 -28.08
C GLU A 145 6.19 8.82 -28.92
N ARG A 146 7.37 8.99 -28.29
CA ARG A 146 8.67 8.82 -28.97
C ARG A 146 8.88 7.40 -29.53
N TRP A 147 8.24 6.42 -28.93
CA TRP A 147 8.29 5.03 -29.40
C TRP A 147 7.21 4.71 -30.43
N ALA A 148 6.45 5.70 -30.88
CA ALA A 148 5.27 5.53 -31.74
C ALA A 148 4.20 4.59 -31.12
N LEU A 149 4.01 4.71 -29.79
CA LEU A 149 3.04 4.00 -28.97
C LEU A 149 2.14 4.97 -28.21
N GLY A 150 2.05 6.24 -28.62
CA GLY A 150 1.17 7.25 -28.02
C GLY A 150 -0.30 6.83 -28.06
N TYR A 151 -1.06 7.18 -27.02
CA TYR A 151 -2.46 6.79 -26.93
C TYR A 151 -3.29 7.40 -28.07
N ASP A 152 -3.27 8.73 -28.23
CA ASP A 152 -4.12 9.46 -29.18
C ASP A 152 -3.80 9.13 -30.64
N ASP A 153 -2.51 8.98 -30.94
CA ASP A 153 -2.03 8.80 -32.31
C ASP A 153 -2.08 7.36 -32.80
N VAL A 154 -1.84 6.39 -31.90
CA VAL A 154 -1.66 4.98 -32.26
C VAL A 154 -2.61 4.07 -31.50
N LEU A 155 -2.52 4.02 -30.15
CA LEU A 155 -3.16 2.95 -29.40
C LEU A 155 -4.68 3.03 -29.42
N SER A 156 -5.28 4.22 -29.29
CA SER A 156 -6.73 4.40 -29.32
C SER A 156 -7.35 4.07 -30.70
N LYS A 157 -6.59 4.26 -31.77
CA LYS A 157 -7.03 3.97 -33.14
C LYS A 157 -6.92 2.49 -33.47
N ARG A 158 -5.78 1.86 -33.05
CA ARG A 158 -5.53 0.44 -33.31
C ARG A 158 -6.31 -0.48 -32.36
N PHE A 159 -6.50 -0.04 -31.11
CA PHE A 159 -7.17 -0.79 -30.06
C PHE A 159 -8.27 0.05 -29.37
N PRO A 160 -9.40 0.30 -30.05
CA PRO A 160 -10.41 1.27 -29.58
C PRO A 160 -11.11 0.87 -28.27
N ARG A 161 -10.95 -0.38 -27.81
CA ARG A 161 -11.45 -0.87 -26.52
C ARG A 161 -10.41 -0.88 -25.42
N LEU A 162 -9.15 -0.54 -25.73
CA LEU A 162 -8.04 -0.58 -24.76
C LEU A 162 -8.20 0.54 -23.72
N ILE A 163 -8.11 0.19 -22.47
CA ILE A 163 -7.95 1.15 -21.37
C ILE A 163 -6.44 1.34 -21.15
N HIS A 164 -5.96 2.57 -21.32
CA HIS A 164 -4.56 2.92 -21.10
C HIS A 164 -4.43 3.75 -19.82
N CYS A 165 -3.84 3.19 -18.78
CA CYS A 165 -3.60 3.88 -17.51
C CYS A 165 -2.12 4.28 -17.42
N ARG A 166 -1.85 5.59 -17.38
CA ARG A 166 -0.52 6.15 -17.15
C ARG A 166 -0.41 6.62 -15.71
N VAL A 167 0.65 6.22 -15.02
CA VAL A 167 1.02 6.71 -13.69
C VAL A 167 2.25 7.59 -13.81
N SER A 168 2.18 8.84 -13.36
CA SER A 168 3.29 9.80 -13.44
C SER A 168 3.39 10.67 -12.19
N GLY A 169 4.49 11.43 -12.04
CA GLY A 169 4.66 12.34 -10.90
C GLY A 169 3.64 13.49 -10.92
N PHE A 170 3.54 14.20 -12.07
CA PHE A 170 2.83 15.46 -12.19
C PHE A 170 1.95 15.57 -13.47
N GLY A 171 1.78 14.49 -14.21
CA GLY A 171 1.12 14.54 -15.52
C GLY A 171 2.04 14.95 -16.67
N ALA A 172 1.45 15.12 -17.85
CA ALA A 172 2.20 15.49 -19.06
C ALA A 172 2.27 17.01 -19.29
N ASP A 173 1.34 17.76 -18.75
CA ASP A 173 1.13 19.20 -18.96
C ASP A 173 1.18 20.00 -17.65
N GLY A 174 0.87 21.29 -17.74
CA GLY A 174 0.92 22.19 -16.60
C GLY A 174 2.35 22.59 -16.17
N PRO A 175 2.49 23.38 -15.11
CA PRO A 175 3.78 23.95 -14.69
C PRO A 175 4.84 22.93 -14.31
N LEU A 176 4.44 21.74 -13.86
CA LEU A 176 5.33 20.65 -13.47
C LEU A 176 5.21 19.42 -14.40
N GLY A 177 4.50 19.54 -15.51
CA GLY A 177 4.29 18.47 -16.46
C GLY A 177 5.61 17.89 -17.00
N GLY A 178 5.69 16.57 -17.06
CA GLY A 178 6.87 15.85 -17.53
C GLY A 178 8.07 15.81 -16.58
N PHE A 179 8.02 16.49 -15.42
CA PHE A 179 9.06 16.33 -14.41
C PHE A 179 8.98 14.99 -13.68
N PRO A 180 10.12 14.44 -13.21
CA PRO A 180 10.13 13.22 -12.42
C PRO A 180 9.54 13.47 -11.02
N GLY A 181 8.83 12.49 -10.48
CA GLY A 181 8.32 12.50 -9.12
C GLY A 181 8.44 11.11 -8.49
N TYR A 182 8.92 11.09 -7.24
CA TYR A 182 8.92 9.92 -6.36
C TYR A 182 8.09 10.20 -5.12
N ASP A 183 7.59 9.17 -4.47
CA ASP A 183 6.74 9.26 -3.29
C ASP A 183 7.19 10.34 -2.28
N ALA A 184 8.43 10.28 -1.80
CA ALA A 184 8.92 11.21 -0.79
C ALA A 184 8.93 12.68 -1.25
N ILE A 185 9.23 12.92 -2.53
CA ILE A 185 9.18 14.27 -3.12
C ILE A 185 7.73 14.77 -3.15
N LEU A 186 6.79 13.90 -3.53
CA LEU A 186 5.38 14.25 -3.55
C LEU A 186 4.81 14.43 -2.14
N GLN A 187 5.20 13.62 -1.15
CA GLN A 187 4.83 13.87 0.25
C GLN A 187 5.25 15.28 0.71
N ALA A 188 6.43 15.75 0.28
CA ALA A 188 6.88 17.11 0.59
C ALA A 188 6.05 18.18 -0.16
N MET A 189 5.88 18.01 -1.47
CA MET A 189 5.29 19.05 -2.34
C MET A 189 3.78 19.19 -2.18
N VAL A 190 3.06 18.12 -1.87
CA VAL A 190 1.60 18.17 -1.64
C VAL A 190 1.24 18.58 -0.21
N GLY A 191 2.23 18.80 0.68
CA GLY A 191 1.98 19.26 2.04
C GLY A 191 1.79 18.16 3.10
N LEU A 192 1.85 16.88 2.75
CA LEU A 192 1.72 15.76 3.71
C LEU A 192 2.78 15.82 4.81
N MET A 193 4.04 16.16 4.47
CA MET A 193 5.08 16.30 5.49
C MET A 193 4.81 17.44 6.47
N SER A 194 4.13 18.51 6.05
CA SER A 194 3.86 19.67 6.90
C SER A 194 2.87 19.40 8.02
N ILE A 195 2.06 18.36 7.88
CA ILE A 195 1.05 17.93 8.86
C ILE A 195 1.49 16.66 9.62
N ASN A 196 2.59 16.04 9.22
CA ASN A 196 3.16 14.87 9.87
C ASN A 196 4.41 15.25 10.67
N GLY A 197 4.56 14.66 11.87
CA GLY A 197 5.62 15.00 12.82
C GLY A 197 5.10 15.77 14.03
N THR A 198 6.01 16.39 14.75
CA THR A 198 5.76 17.21 15.95
C THR A 198 6.41 18.58 15.78
N GLU A 199 6.15 19.51 16.69
CA GLU A 199 6.84 20.80 16.68
C GLU A 199 8.37 20.63 16.80
N SER A 200 8.82 19.66 17.58
CA SER A 200 10.25 19.39 17.77
C SER A 200 10.91 18.65 16.61
N SER A 201 10.21 17.73 15.94
CA SER A 201 10.76 17.02 14.78
C SER A 201 10.66 17.82 13.47
N GLY A 202 9.77 18.81 13.42
CA GLY A 202 9.39 19.49 12.19
C GLY A 202 8.66 18.59 11.18
N PRO A 203 8.53 19.05 9.93
CA PRO A 203 7.93 18.26 8.85
C PRO A 203 8.62 16.92 8.66
N THR A 204 7.86 15.84 8.73
CA THR A 204 8.40 14.47 8.73
C THR A 204 7.71 13.61 7.68
N ARG A 205 8.49 12.84 6.92
CA ARG A 205 7.98 11.87 5.95
C ARG A 205 7.28 10.71 6.67
N LEU A 206 6.16 10.24 6.13
CA LEU A 206 5.59 8.94 6.52
C LEU A 206 6.57 7.81 6.18
N GLY A 207 6.70 6.84 7.06
CA GLY A 207 7.68 5.75 6.91
C GLY A 207 7.44 4.89 5.67
N ASN A 208 6.17 4.65 5.33
CA ASN A 208 5.77 3.94 4.11
C ASN A 208 5.56 4.91 2.92
N PRO A 209 5.67 4.44 1.68
CA PRO A 209 5.45 5.24 0.48
C PRO A 209 3.95 5.42 0.19
N ILE A 210 3.28 6.21 1.03
CA ILE A 210 1.81 6.35 1.06
C ILE A 210 1.24 6.96 -0.22
N VAL A 211 1.97 7.87 -0.88
CA VAL A 211 1.51 8.50 -2.13
C VAL A 211 1.53 7.49 -3.27
N ASP A 212 2.59 6.68 -3.39
CA ASP A 212 2.66 5.60 -4.37
C ASP A 212 1.55 4.56 -4.15
N ILE A 213 1.35 4.11 -2.90
CA ILE A 213 0.29 3.14 -2.56
C ILE A 213 -1.09 3.70 -2.92
N ALA A 214 -1.38 4.95 -2.54
CA ALA A 214 -2.64 5.60 -2.87
C ALA A 214 -2.82 5.75 -4.38
N THR A 215 -1.77 6.14 -5.11
CA THR A 215 -1.81 6.24 -6.58
C THR A 215 -2.11 4.88 -7.21
N GLY A 216 -1.50 3.80 -6.71
CA GLY A 216 -1.79 2.44 -7.16
C GLY A 216 -3.26 2.05 -6.94
N LEU A 217 -3.82 2.38 -5.76
CA LEU A 217 -5.23 2.13 -5.46
C LEU A 217 -6.17 2.98 -6.33
N PHE A 218 -5.92 4.28 -6.48
CA PHE A 218 -6.71 5.15 -7.35
C PHE A 218 -6.62 4.72 -8.82
N SER A 219 -5.45 4.25 -9.27
CA SER A 219 -5.27 3.70 -10.63
C SER A 219 -6.12 2.44 -10.84
N ALA A 220 -6.15 1.53 -9.86
CA ALA A 220 -7.02 0.36 -9.94
C ALA A 220 -8.51 0.76 -9.99
N ILE A 221 -8.92 1.74 -9.19
CA ILE A 221 -10.29 2.28 -9.21
C ILE A 221 -10.60 2.93 -10.57
N ALA A 222 -9.69 3.74 -11.12
CA ALA A 222 -9.86 4.38 -12.43
C ALA A 222 -10.03 3.34 -13.55
N ILE A 223 -9.21 2.28 -13.53
CA ILE A 223 -9.33 1.17 -14.48
C ILE A 223 -10.70 0.48 -14.36
N LEU A 224 -11.17 0.22 -13.13
CA LEU A 224 -12.48 -0.41 -12.91
C LEU A 224 -13.65 0.50 -13.37
N MET A 225 -13.55 1.82 -13.15
CA MET A 225 -14.51 2.80 -13.67
C MET A 225 -14.50 2.80 -15.20
N ALA A 226 -13.33 2.80 -15.83
CA ALA A 226 -13.18 2.76 -17.28
C ALA A 226 -13.69 1.46 -17.88
N LEU A 227 -13.49 0.32 -17.22
CA LEU A 227 -14.06 -0.98 -17.62
C LEU A 227 -15.58 -0.95 -17.54
N HIS A 228 -16.15 -0.42 -16.47
CA HIS A 228 -17.61 -0.28 -16.33
C HIS A 228 -18.22 0.64 -17.38
N GLU A 229 -17.57 1.74 -17.72
CA GLU A 229 -18.01 2.66 -18.78
C GLU A 229 -17.92 1.98 -20.16
N ARG A 230 -16.82 1.22 -20.41
CA ARG A 230 -16.62 0.48 -21.66
C ARG A 230 -17.71 -0.55 -21.95
N GLU A 231 -18.33 -1.15 -20.94
CA GLU A 231 -19.46 -2.07 -21.12
C GLU A 231 -20.68 -1.37 -21.74
N LYS A 232 -20.82 -0.04 -21.58
CA LYS A 232 -21.90 0.76 -22.14
C LYS A 232 -21.53 1.34 -23.50
N SER A 233 -20.35 1.96 -23.61
CA SER A 233 -19.91 2.68 -24.83
C SER A 233 -19.25 1.77 -25.85
N GLY A 234 -18.74 0.61 -25.44
CA GLY A 234 -17.88 -0.24 -26.28
C GLY A 234 -16.46 0.29 -26.48
N ARG A 235 -16.09 1.42 -25.87
CA ARG A 235 -14.82 2.13 -26.07
C ARG A 235 -13.96 2.12 -24.81
N GLY A 236 -12.66 1.98 -25.02
CA GLY A 236 -11.66 2.24 -23.98
C GLY A 236 -11.39 3.73 -23.81
N GLN A 237 -10.55 4.08 -22.84
CA GLN A 237 -10.15 5.46 -22.59
C GLN A 237 -8.77 5.55 -21.96
N PHE A 238 -8.21 6.76 -21.94
CA PHE A 238 -6.98 7.07 -21.24
C PHE A 238 -7.28 7.47 -19.80
N CYS A 239 -6.53 6.90 -18.85
CA CYS A 239 -6.58 7.24 -17.43
C CYS A 239 -5.24 7.88 -17.06
N ASP A 240 -5.23 9.19 -16.85
CA ASP A 240 -4.04 9.93 -16.40
C ASP A 240 -4.02 10.02 -14.89
N MET A 241 -3.11 9.29 -14.26
CA MET A 241 -3.00 9.19 -12.81
C MET A 241 -1.69 9.83 -12.35
N THR A 242 -1.79 10.83 -11.47
CA THR A 242 -0.58 11.49 -10.97
C THR A 242 -0.39 11.28 -9.46
N LEU A 243 0.88 11.13 -9.06
CA LEU A 243 1.22 11.08 -7.65
C LEU A 243 0.80 12.38 -6.95
N HIS A 244 0.92 13.52 -7.65
CA HIS A 244 0.52 14.82 -7.13
C HIS A 244 -0.96 14.84 -6.73
N ASP A 245 -1.86 14.51 -7.64
CA ASP A 245 -3.31 14.59 -7.41
C ASP A 245 -3.75 13.59 -6.34
N CYS A 246 -3.21 12.36 -6.42
CA CYS A 246 -3.47 11.33 -5.42
C CYS A 246 -2.96 11.75 -4.03
N GLY A 247 -1.77 12.36 -3.96
CA GLY A 247 -1.22 12.89 -2.71
C GLY A 247 -2.06 14.06 -2.14
N MET A 248 -2.54 14.96 -3.01
CA MET A 248 -3.46 16.04 -2.59
C MET A 248 -4.77 15.48 -2.02
N ALA A 249 -5.30 14.42 -2.60
CA ALA A 249 -6.53 13.77 -2.11
C ALA A 249 -6.39 13.20 -0.68
N LEU A 250 -5.16 12.91 -0.23
CA LEU A 250 -4.89 12.42 1.12
C LEU A 250 -4.87 13.52 2.21
N LEU A 251 -5.03 14.79 1.88
CA LEU A 251 -4.93 15.89 2.85
C LEU A 251 -6.15 16.06 3.76
N HIS A 252 -7.16 15.20 3.69
CA HIS A 252 -8.29 15.25 4.62
C HIS A 252 -7.85 14.86 6.05
N PRO A 253 -8.30 15.54 7.14
CA PRO A 253 -9.23 16.69 7.17
C PRO A 253 -8.54 18.06 7.06
N HIS A 254 -7.21 18.11 6.95
CA HIS A 254 -6.44 19.34 7.04
C HIS A 254 -6.76 20.35 5.93
N ALA A 255 -6.96 19.88 4.70
CA ALA A 255 -7.37 20.71 3.58
C ALA A 255 -8.77 21.32 3.82
N ALA A 256 -9.73 20.53 4.31
CA ALA A 256 -11.07 21.00 4.63
C ALA A 256 -11.04 22.07 5.74
N ASN A 257 -10.24 21.84 6.79
CA ASN A 257 -10.07 22.81 7.87
C ASN A 257 -9.48 24.14 7.34
N PHE A 258 -8.46 24.06 6.49
CA PHE A 258 -7.83 25.23 5.87
C PHE A 258 -8.82 26.01 4.99
N PHE A 259 -9.60 25.34 4.16
CA PHE A 259 -10.60 25.99 3.32
C PHE A 259 -11.68 26.72 4.12
N LEU A 260 -12.06 26.21 5.30
CA LEU A 260 -13.08 26.81 6.15
C LEU A 260 -12.57 27.99 6.99
N ASN A 261 -11.33 27.95 7.46
CA ASN A 261 -10.86 28.92 8.45
C ASN A 261 -9.61 29.73 8.03
N GLY A 262 -9.01 29.41 6.87
CA GLY A 262 -7.79 30.05 6.36
C GLY A 262 -6.53 29.83 7.21
N LYS A 263 -6.60 29.02 8.27
CA LYS A 263 -5.47 28.79 9.19
C LYS A 263 -4.59 27.67 8.67
N ARG A 264 -3.29 27.92 8.60
CA ARG A 264 -2.29 26.91 8.22
C ARG A 264 -2.34 25.74 9.20
N PRO A 265 -2.59 24.50 8.71
CA PRO A 265 -2.47 23.32 9.54
C PRO A 265 -1.06 23.16 10.11
N LYS A 266 -0.95 22.61 11.31
CA LYS A 266 0.32 22.31 11.97
C LYS A 266 0.43 20.81 12.23
N ALA A 267 1.67 20.31 12.27
CA ALA A 267 1.95 18.98 12.76
C ALA A 267 1.67 18.90 14.27
N THR A 268 0.78 18.02 14.67
CA THR A 268 0.37 17.83 16.07
C THR A 268 0.91 16.55 16.70
N GLY A 269 1.70 15.77 15.96
CA GLY A 269 2.09 14.43 16.37
C GLY A 269 0.90 13.47 16.38
N ASN A 270 0.65 12.84 17.52
CA ASN A 270 -0.42 11.87 17.67
C ASN A 270 -1.83 12.47 17.92
N PRO A 271 -1.99 13.64 18.57
CA PRO A 271 -3.31 14.22 18.80
C PRO A 271 -4.07 14.53 17.50
N HIS A 272 -5.34 14.12 17.44
CA HIS A 272 -6.21 14.45 16.31
C HIS A 272 -6.51 15.97 16.28
N PRO A 273 -6.54 16.63 15.10
CA PRO A 273 -6.74 18.09 15.05
C PRO A 273 -8.10 18.55 15.60
N ASN A 274 -9.15 17.74 15.44
CA ASN A 274 -10.54 18.13 15.72
C ASN A 274 -11.21 17.35 16.87
N LEU A 275 -10.54 16.37 17.49
CA LEU A 275 -11.12 15.50 18.53
C LEU A 275 -10.18 15.34 19.73
N ALA A 276 -10.76 15.32 20.96
CA ALA A 276 -10.05 15.04 22.19
C ALA A 276 -10.92 14.29 23.23
N PRO A 277 -10.39 13.24 23.93
CA PRO A 277 -9.09 12.60 23.70
C PRO A 277 -9.08 11.76 22.43
N TYR A 278 -8.04 11.92 21.63
CA TYR A 278 -7.75 11.11 20.47
C TYR A 278 -6.24 11.16 20.27
N SER A 279 -5.50 10.29 20.95
CA SER A 279 -4.03 10.34 20.99
C SER A 279 -3.41 9.08 21.54
N LYS A 280 -2.07 9.05 21.50
CA LYS A 280 -1.21 8.02 22.07
C LYS A 280 -0.90 8.35 23.54
N PHE A 281 -0.87 7.35 24.41
CA PHE A 281 -0.54 7.44 25.83
C PHE A 281 0.39 6.30 26.24
N GLN A 282 1.31 6.59 27.18
CA GLN A 282 2.15 5.58 27.80
C GLN A 282 1.41 4.92 28.95
N THR A 283 1.50 3.59 29.03
CA THR A 283 1.05 2.79 30.17
C THR A 283 2.24 2.06 30.82
N ARG A 284 1.97 1.27 31.84
CA ARG A 284 3.01 0.47 32.48
C ARG A 284 3.62 -0.59 31.54
N THR A 285 2.84 -1.19 30.66
CA THR A 285 3.28 -2.33 29.83
C THR A 285 3.55 -1.97 28.37
N CYS A 286 2.81 -1.04 27.79
CA CYS A 286 2.97 -0.64 26.38
C CYS A 286 2.42 0.77 26.13
N GLU A 287 2.71 1.33 24.97
CA GLU A 287 1.97 2.49 24.46
C GLU A 287 0.59 2.07 23.96
N ILE A 288 -0.41 2.88 24.21
CA ILE A 288 -1.77 2.68 23.71
C ILE A 288 -2.26 3.89 22.92
N PHE A 289 -3.15 3.66 21.96
CA PHE A 289 -3.88 4.74 21.29
C PHE A 289 -5.34 4.69 21.74
N VAL A 290 -5.91 5.84 22.08
CA VAL A 290 -7.30 5.98 22.58
C VAL A 290 -8.03 7.00 21.75
N ALA A 291 -9.28 6.69 21.34
CA ALA A 291 -10.16 7.57 20.57
C ALA A 291 -11.54 7.65 21.20
N ALA A 292 -11.75 8.63 22.11
CA ALA A 292 -13.02 8.87 22.79
C ALA A 292 -13.46 10.35 22.64
N GLY A 293 -13.37 10.88 21.41
CA GLY A 293 -13.51 12.30 21.13
C GLY A 293 -14.95 12.84 21.12
N ASN A 294 -16.00 12.04 20.91
CA ASN A 294 -17.37 12.52 21.03
C ASN A 294 -17.85 12.47 22.48
N ASP A 295 -18.82 13.32 22.82
CA ASP A 295 -19.23 13.51 24.23
C ASP A 295 -19.85 12.25 24.88
N PRO A 296 -20.68 11.44 24.20
CA PRO A 296 -21.15 10.18 24.74
C PRO A 296 -20.02 9.17 25.00
N ALA A 297 -19.07 9.04 24.06
CA ALA A 297 -17.91 8.18 24.23
C ALA A 297 -17.01 8.67 25.37
N PHE A 298 -16.82 9.97 25.52
CA PHE A 298 -16.04 10.54 26.60
C PHE A 298 -16.66 10.27 27.99
N ARG A 299 -17.97 10.43 28.14
CA ARG A 299 -18.66 10.08 29.41
C ARG A 299 -18.44 8.62 29.80
N LYS A 300 -18.68 7.71 28.85
CA LYS A 300 -18.47 6.28 29.04
C LYS A 300 -17.02 5.95 29.36
N PHE A 301 -16.08 6.63 28.72
CA PHE A 301 -14.66 6.52 28.97
C PHE A 301 -14.29 6.94 30.40
N CYS A 302 -14.82 8.06 30.88
CA CYS A 302 -14.61 8.53 32.26
C CYS A 302 -15.18 7.52 33.28
N GLU A 303 -16.37 6.97 33.04
CA GLU A 303 -16.97 5.92 33.88
C GLU A 303 -16.09 4.67 33.96
N LEU A 304 -15.59 4.18 32.81
CA LEU A 304 -14.72 3.01 32.72
C LEU A 304 -13.40 3.22 33.49
N LEU A 305 -12.88 4.44 33.50
CA LEU A 305 -11.66 4.82 34.24
C LEU A 305 -11.89 5.03 35.74
N GLY A 306 -13.13 5.03 36.21
CA GLY A 306 -13.48 5.39 37.60
C GLY A 306 -13.31 6.89 37.90
N MET A 307 -13.51 7.74 36.90
CA MET A 307 -13.39 9.19 36.97
C MET A 307 -14.65 9.89 36.41
N PRO A 308 -15.88 9.51 36.86
CA PRO A 308 -17.10 10.03 36.26
C PRO A 308 -17.27 11.55 36.42
N GLU A 309 -16.68 12.14 37.47
CA GLU A 309 -16.65 13.59 37.70
C GLU A 309 -15.96 14.38 36.58
N MET A 310 -14.98 13.79 35.92
CA MET A 310 -14.25 14.42 34.81
C MET A 310 -15.18 14.70 33.62
N ALA A 311 -16.21 13.89 33.41
CA ALA A 311 -17.17 14.10 32.34
C ALA A 311 -18.09 15.31 32.58
N ASN A 312 -18.21 15.75 33.84
CA ASN A 312 -19.02 16.89 34.24
C ASN A 312 -18.19 18.16 34.51
N ASP A 313 -16.85 18.05 34.41
CA ASP A 313 -15.96 19.21 34.54
C ASP A 313 -16.19 20.15 33.34
N PRO A 314 -16.46 21.46 33.59
CA PRO A 314 -16.70 22.41 32.49
C PRO A 314 -15.57 22.48 31.46
N ARG A 315 -14.33 22.17 31.86
CA ARG A 315 -13.17 22.13 30.96
C ARG A 315 -13.23 20.95 29.95
N PHE A 316 -14.03 19.90 30.25
CA PHE A 316 -14.04 18.68 29.47
C PHE A 316 -15.45 18.24 29.02
N ALA A 317 -16.48 18.99 29.36
CA ALA A 317 -17.90 18.60 29.14
C ALA A 317 -18.26 18.43 27.65
N SER A 318 -17.71 19.27 26.78
CA SER A 318 -17.87 19.14 25.33
C SER A 318 -16.55 18.90 24.61
N ASN A 319 -16.60 18.38 23.36
CA ASN A 319 -15.38 18.23 22.55
C ASN A 319 -14.68 19.58 22.31
N SER A 320 -15.42 20.68 22.16
CA SER A 320 -14.84 22.02 22.01
C SER A 320 -14.05 22.42 23.25
N ASP A 321 -14.58 22.19 24.44
CA ASP A 321 -13.92 22.48 25.70
C ASP A 321 -12.67 21.62 25.87
N ARG A 322 -12.76 20.32 25.56
CA ARG A 322 -11.61 19.40 25.58
C ARG A 322 -10.51 19.77 24.59
N LEU A 323 -10.84 20.37 23.45
CA LEU A 323 -9.85 20.88 22.49
C LEU A 323 -9.13 22.12 23.04
N ILE A 324 -9.83 22.99 23.75
CA ILE A 324 -9.24 24.18 24.42
C ILE A 324 -8.33 23.72 25.56
N HIS A 325 -8.76 22.78 26.38
CA HIS A 325 -8.07 22.29 27.57
C HIS A 325 -7.30 20.97 27.31
N ARG A 326 -6.84 20.75 26.07
CA ARG A 326 -6.23 19.49 25.61
C ARG A 326 -5.03 19.07 26.46
N ASP A 327 -4.18 19.99 26.81
CA ASP A 327 -2.94 19.70 27.55
C ASP A 327 -3.25 19.24 28.97
N GLU A 328 -4.22 19.87 29.62
CA GLU A 328 -4.69 19.48 30.96
C GLU A 328 -5.34 18.09 30.92
N LEU A 329 -6.19 17.84 29.93
CA LEU A 329 -6.82 16.53 29.72
C LEU A 329 -5.75 15.45 29.48
N THR A 330 -4.79 15.72 28.62
CA THR A 330 -3.69 14.78 28.29
C THR A 330 -2.86 14.48 29.53
N LYS A 331 -2.52 15.48 30.34
CA LYS A 331 -1.77 15.32 31.60
C LYS A 331 -2.55 14.44 32.60
N THR A 332 -3.84 14.70 32.77
CA THR A 332 -4.72 13.95 33.67
C THR A 332 -4.82 12.47 33.25
N LEU A 333 -5.06 12.22 31.97
CA LEU A 333 -5.16 10.86 31.42
C LEU A 333 -3.81 10.12 31.47
N SER A 334 -2.68 10.81 31.18
CA SER A 334 -1.35 10.21 31.27
C SER A 334 -1.03 9.75 32.69
N ALA A 335 -1.36 10.55 33.70
CA ALA A 335 -1.19 10.17 35.10
C ALA A 335 -2.06 8.97 35.48
N ARG A 336 -3.29 8.91 34.97
CA ARG A 336 -4.22 7.78 35.23
C ARG A 336 -3.72 6.48 34.56
N PHE A 337 -3.14 6.57 33.37
CA PHE A 337 -2.70 5.39 32.61
C PHE A 337 -1.32 4.85 33.03
N ALA A 338 -0.48 5.64 33.66
CA ALA A 338 0.91 5.30 33.99
C ALA A 338 1.06 3.95 34.73
N ASN A 339 0.08 3.60 35.58
CA ASN A 339 0.10 2.36 36.35
C ASN A 339 -0.80 1.26 35.76
N GLU A 340 -1.53 1.51 34.70
CA GLU A 340 -2.40 0.53 34.06
C GLU A 340 -1.61 -0.47 33.19
N ASP A 341 -2.13 -1.70 33.10
CA ASP A 341 -1.71 -2.62 32.05
C ASP A 341 -2.40 -2.21 30.73
N GLY A 342 -1.61 -1.81 29.73
CA GLY A 342 -2.14 -1.25 28.48
C GLY A 342 -2.94 -2.25 27.66
N TYR A 343 -2.53 -3.52 27.64
CA TYR A 343 -3.26 -4.56 26.92
C TYR A 343 -4.63 -4.83 27.57
N GLU A 344 -4.66 -4.97 28.90
CA GLU A 344 -5.91 -5.19 29.61
C GLU A 344 -6.82 -3.95 29.56
N LEU A 345 -6.27 -2.76 29.69
CA LEU A 345 -7.04 -1.51 29.60
C LEU A 345 -7.70 -1.36 28.22
N THR A 346 -6.95 -1.56 27.13
CA THR A 346 -7.49 -1.46 25.78
C THR A 346 -8.51 -2.55 25.49
N ARG A 347 -8.34 -3.76 26.02
CA ARG A 347 -9.34 -4.84 25.93
C ARG A 347 -10.65 -4.45 26.64
N ARG A 348 -10.59 -3.87 27.84
CA ARG A 348 -11.76 -3.36 28.57
C ARG A 348 -12.45 -2.24 27.80
N MET A 349 -11.69 -1.32 27.22
CA MET A 349 -12.22 -0.23 26.38
C MET A 349 -12.95 -0.77 25.16
N LEU A 350 -12.34 -1.70 24.41
CA LEU A 350 -12.97 -2.35 23.25
C LEU A 350 -14.25 -3.08 23.63
N ALA A 351 -14.25 -3.85 24.72
CA ALA A 351 -15.43 -4.55 25.23
C ALA A 351 -16.56 -3.59 25.62
N ALA A 352 -16.21 -2.38 26.05
CA ALA A 352 -17.14 -1.30 26.32
C ALA A 352 -17.54 -0.51 25.05
N GLY A 353 -17.07 -0.88 23.85
CA GLY A 353 -17.35 -0.18 22.60
C GLY A 353 -16.59 1.16 22.45
N LEU A 354 -15.50 1.32 23.17
CA LEU A 354 -14.60 2.48 23.05
C LEU A 354 -13.38 2.10 22.19
N PRO A 355 -13.12 2.80 21.08
CA PRO A 355 -11.99 2.53 20.24
C PRO A 355 -10.67 2.79 20.98
N ALA A 356 -9.89 1.74 21.18
CA ALA A 356 -8.56 1.80 21.75
C ALA A 356 -7.74 0.60 21.30
N GLY A 357 -6.42 0.67 21.35
CA GLY A 357 -5.53 -0.45 21.02
C GLY A 357 -4.09 -0.20 21.45
N PRO A 358 -3.32 -1.27 21.68
CA PRO A 358 -1.89 -1.14 21.87
C PRO A 358 -1.21 -0.69 20.56
N VAL A 359 -0.12 0.08 20.68
CA VAL A 359 0.73 0.41 19.55
C VAL A 359 1.68 -0.75 19.31
N LEU A 360 1.40 -1.54 18.28
CA LEU A 360 2.16 -2.73 17.92
C LEU A 360 3.30 -2.42 16.95
N ASN A 361 4.39 -3.16 17.05
CA ASN A 361 5.40 -3.26 16.01
C ASN A 361 4.89 -4.10 14.82
N VAL A 362 5.59 -4.05 13.69
CA VAL A 362 5.18 -4.79 12.47
C VAL A 362 5.11 -6.29 12.70
N ASP A 363 6.09 -6.86 13.38
CA ASP A 363 6.13 -8.30 13.70
C ASP A 363 4.99 -8.73 14.62
N GLU A 364 4.68 -7.93 15.65
CA GLU A 364 3.55 -8.14 16.54
C GLU A 364 2.20 -8.07 15.80
N ALA A 365 2.06 -7.07 14.93
CA ALA A 365 0.86 -6.92 14.10
C ALA A 365 0.68 -8.09 13.13
N MET A 366 1.78 -8.62 12.55
CA MET A 366 1.73 -9.80 11.67
C MET A 366 1.41 -11.08 12.44
N ALA A 367 1.78 -11.20 13.71
CA ALA A 367 1.52 -12.34 14.56
C ALA A 367 0.14 -12.30 15.27
N ALA A 368 -0.57 -11.18 15.21
CA ALA A 368 -1.84 -11.01 15.93
C ALA A 368 -2.94 -11.96 15.42
N ASP A 369 -3.74 -12.50 16.34
CA ASP A 369 -4.84 -13.44 16.05
C ASP A 369 -5.83 -12.87 15.04
N HIS A 370 -6.15 -11.57 15.13
CA HIS A 370 -7.05 -10.92 14.18
C HIS A 370 -6.44 -10.84 12.78
N THR A 371 -5.14 -10.64 12.65
CA THR A 371 -4.41 -10.68 11.38
C THR A 371 -4.51 -12.07 10.73
N ALA A 372 -4.33 -13.13 11.53
CA ALA A 372 -4.52 -14.51 11.10
C ALA A 372 -5.97 -14.80 10.70
N HIS A 373 -6.95 -14.41 11.54
CA HIS A 373 -8.37 -14.57 11.25
C HIS A 373 -8.79 -13.86 9.94
N ARG A 374 -8.22 -12.69 9.66
CA ARG A 374 -8.49 -11.94 8.44
C ARG A 374 -7.68 -12.42 7.23
N ASN A 375 -6.85 -13.45 7.37
CA ASN A 375 -5.94 -13.93 6.33
C ASN A 375 -5.11 -12.79 5.71
N MET A 376 -4.55 -11.92 6.57
CA MET A 376 -3.73 -10.79 6.12
C MET A 376 -2.24 -11.15 6.02
N VAL A 377 -1.85 -12.34 6.43
CA VAL A 377 -0.61 -13.00 6.02
C VAL A 377 -0.99 -14.17 5.12
N THR A 378 -0.38 -14.25 3.95
CA THR A 378 -0.61 -15.31 2.96
C THR A 378 0.68 -16.07 2.71
N GLU A 379 0.54 -17.38 2.49
CA GLU A 379 1.66 -18.27 2.14
C GLU A 379 1.29 -19.06 0.88
N PHE A 380 2.26 -19.20 -0.03
CA PHE A 380 2.13 -19.99 -1.25
C PHE A 380 3.50 -20.54 -1.64
N GLY A 381 3.72 -21.84 -1.46
CA GLY A 381 5.05 -22.44 -1.59
C GLY A 381 6.04 -21.78 -0.61
N ALA A 382 7.16 -21.27 -1.12
CA ALA A 382 8.16 -20.55 -0.34
C ALA A 382 7.84 -19.05 -0.16
N TYR A 383 6.80 -18.53 -0.82
CA TYR A 383 6.39 -17.13 -0.71
C TYR A 383 5.55 -16.91 0.54
N ARG A 384 5.91 -15.86 1.30
CA ARG A 384 5.12 -15.31 2.40
C ARG A 384 4.98 -13.80 2.20
N GLY A 385 3.76 -13.29 2.31
CA GLY A 385 3.50 -11.87 2.09
C GLY A 385 2.17 -11.40 2.66
N LEU A 386 1.82 -10.14 2.44
CA LEU A 386 0.54 -9.59 2.88
C LEU A 386 -0.60 -10.16 2.04
N GLY A 387 -1.68 -10.54 2.69
CA GLY A 387 -2.92 -10.96 2.04
C GLY A 387 -3.65 -9.78 1.37
N THR A 388 -4.58 -10.06 0.44
CA THR A 388 -5.42 -9.02 -0.13
C THR A 388 -6.43 -8.49 0.89
N PRO A 389 -6.55 -7.15 1.06
CA PRO A 389 -7.52 -6.55 1.99
C PRO A 389 -8.96 -6.56 1.47
N ILE A 390 -9.16 -6.68 0.16
CA ILE A 390 -10.48 -6.69 -0.48
C ILE A 390 -11.11 -8.08 -0.34
N LYS A 391 -12.14 -8.19 0.50
CA LYS A 391 -12.81 -9.46 0.83
C LYS A 391 -14.18 -9.51 0.16
N LEU A 392 -14.25 -10.09 -1.05
CA LEU A 392 -15.51 -10.30 -1.76
C LEU A 392 -16.10 -11.65 -1.36
N SER A 393 -17.36 -11.67 -0.95
CA SER A 393 -18.01 -12.87 -0.40
C SER A 393 -18.14 -14.03 -1.39
N ARG A 394 -18.35 -13.73 -2.67
CA ARG A 394 -18.59 -14.71 -3.71
C ARG A 394 -17.38 -14.94 -4.64
N THR A 395 -16.54 -13.92 -4.83
CA THR A 395 -15.38 -13.94 -5.74
C THR A 395 -14.14 -13.39 -5.02
N PRO A 396 -13.69 -14.05 -3.94
CA PRO A 396 -12.57 -13.55 -3.13
C PRO A 396 -11.28 -13.47 -3.94
N GLY A 397 -10.44 -12.49 -3.61
CA GLY A 397 -9.08 -12.45 -4.11
C GLY A 397 -8.19 -13.51 -3.43
N SER A 398 -7.12 -13.94 -4.11
CA SER A 398 -6.21 -14.97 -3.61
C SER A 398 -4.79 -14.83 -4.17
N THR A 399 -3.82 -15.39 -3.45
CA THR A 399 -2.48 -15.65 -3.98
C THR A 399 -2.53 -16.98 -4.75
N ARG A 400 -2.23 -16.95 -6.05
CA ARG A 400 -2.27 -18.11 -6.95
C ARG A 400 -0.90 -18.49 -7.49
N SER A 401 0.05 -17.55 -7.49
CA SER A 401 1.45 -17.79 -7.83
C SER A 401 2.37 -16.89 -7.06
N VAL A 402 3.60 -17.32 -6.87
CA VAL A 402 4.69 -16.52 -6.33
C VAL A 402 5.03 -15.35 -7.26
N PRO A 403 5.73 -14.30 -6.77
CA PRO A 403 6.32 -13.29 -7.66
C PRO A 403 7.24 -13.95 -8.69
N PRO A 404 7.15 -13.57 -9.98
CA PRO A 404 7.90 -14.24 -11.03
C PRO A 404 9.38 -13.86 -11.01
N ARG A 405 10.24 -14.80 -11.40
CA ARG A 405 11.62 -14.48 -11.77
C ARG A 405 11.63 -13.66 -13.04
N PHE A 406 12.71 -12.92 -13.24
CA PHE A 406 12.89 -12.13 -14.46
C PHE A 406 12.77 -13.02 -15.72
N ASN A 407 11.88 -12.63 -16.62
CA ASN A 407 11.59 -13.34 -17.88
C ASN A 407 11.16 -14.81 -17.73
N GLU A 408 10.70 -15.23 -16.56
CA GLU A 408 10.34 -16.64 -16.27
C GLU A 408 9.30 -17.20 -17.24
N HIS A 409 8.37 -16.36 -17.68
CA HIS A 409 7.23 -16.78 -18.49
C HIS A 409 7.35 -16.40 -19.97
N GLY A 410 8.51 -15.86 -20.40
CA GLY A 410 8.68 -15.25 -21.72
C GLY A 410 8.18 -16.13 -22.87
N GLU A 411 8.73 -17.33 -23.02
CA GLU A 411 8.36 -18.25 -24.12
C GLU A 411 6.90 -18.69 -24.04
N ALA A 412 6.42 -19.00 -22.83
CA ALA A 412 5.03 -19.45 -22.63
C ALA A 412 4.01 -18.34 -22.97
N VAL A 413 4.31 -17.10 -22.60
CA VAL A 413 3.50 -15.92 -22.93
C VAL A 413 3.46 -15.70 -24.43
N LEU A 414 4.60 -15.72 -25.10
CA LEU A 414 4.69 -15.52 -26.56
C LEU A 414 3.93 -16.61 -27.29
N ARG A 415 4.13 -17.88 -26.93
CA ARG A 415 3.42 -19.03 -27.53
C ARG A 415 1.91 -18.90 -27.36
N ALA A 416 1.43 -18.53 -26.17
CA ALA A 416 0.01 -18.35 -25.88
C ALA A 416 -0.61 -17.14 -26.63
N ARG A 417 0.21 -16.26 -27.20
CA ARG A 417 -0.20 -15.11 -28.02
C ARG A 417 0.04 -15.33 -29.52
N GLY A 418 0.23 -16.58 -29.94
CA GLY A 418 0.29 -16.96 -31.34
C GLY A 418 1.63 -16.67 -32.05
N PHE A 419 2.71 -16.48 -31.29
CA PHE A 419 4.05 -16.42 -31.89
C PHE A 419 4.50 -17.83 -32.29
N SER A 420 5.07 -17.97 -33.48
CA SER A 420 5.66 -19.22 -33.95
C SER A 420 6.93 -19.57 -33.17
N GLU A 421 7.30 -20.84 -33.13
CA GLU A 421 8.54 -21.28 -32.46
C GLU A 421 9.79 -20.61 -33.07
N GLY A 422 9.78 -20.30 -34.38
CA GLY A 422 10.87 -19.55 -35.03
C GLY A 422 10.99 -18.10 -34.54
N GLU A 423 9.84 -17.40 -34.38
CA GLU A 423 9.81 -16.04 -33.81
C GLU A 423 10.26 -16.05 -32.34
N ILE A 424 9.78 -17.01 -31.56
CA ILE A 424 10.16 -17.18 -30.16
C ILE A 424 11.67 -17.41 -30.04
N ALA A 425 12.23 -18.33 -30.81
CA ALA A 425 13.67 -18.62 -30.81
C ALA A 425 14.49 -17.39 -31.18
N ALA A 426 14.08 -16.61 -32.17
CA ALA A 426 14.73 -15.37 -32.57
C ALA A 426 14.69 -14.32 -31.46
N LEU A 427 13.54 -14.12 -30.77
CA LEU A 427 13.39 -13.20 -29.67
C LEU A 427 14.22 -13.61 -28.45
N VAL A 428 14.24 -14.90 -28.10
CA VAL A 428 15.04 -15.44 -27.00
C VAL A 428 16.54 -15.27 -27.28
N HIS A 429 16.98 -15.59 -28.49
CA HIS A 429 18.37 -15.40 -28.90
C HIS A 429 18.79 -13.93 -28.84
N TRP A 430 17.99 -13.04 -29.40
CA TRP A 430 18.19 -11.61 -29.36
C TRP A 430 18.25 -11.06 -27.92
N PHE A 431 17.33 -11.51 -27.05
CA PHE A 431 17.27 -11.10 -25.65
C PHE A 431 18.50 -11.57 -24.86
N ARG A 432 18.94 -12.82 -25.03
CA ARG A 432 20.16 -13.35 -24.39
C ARG A 432 21.40 -12.55 -24.76
N ARG A 433 21.55 -12.15 -26.01
CA ARG A 433 22.67 -11.32 -26.47
C ARG A 433 22.67 -9.95 -25.80
N MET A 434 21.51 -9.35 -25.59
CA MET A 434 21.41 -8.05 -24.95
C MET A 434 21.74 -8.09 -23.46
N VAL A 435 21.26 -9.08 -22.74
CA VAL A 435 21.57 -9.27 -21.30
C VAL A 435 23.09 -9.49 -21.14
N GLN A 436 23.72 -10.29 -22.00
CA GLN A 436 25.17 -10.49 -21.95
C GLN A 436 25.97 -9.22 -22.27
N GLY A 437 25.52 -8.41 -23.23
CA GLY A 437 26.14 -7.13 -23.56
C GLY A 437 26.03 -6.08 -22.47
N SER A 438 24.92 -6.07 -21.70
CA SER A 438 24.74 -5.15 -20.58
C SER A 438 25.62 -5.50 -19.37
N VAL A 439 25.87 -6.79 -19.14
CA VAL A 439 26.75 -7.26 -18.04
C VAL A 439 28.24 -6.98 -18.35
N GLY A 440 28.62 -6.99 -19.63
CA GLY A 440 29.98 -6.63 -20.06
C GLY A 440 30.31 -5.14 -19.87
N ALA A 441 29.36 -4.26 -20.13
CA ALA A 441 29.51 -2.80 -19.99
C ALA A 441 29.54 -2.28 -18.54
N LEU A 442 29.14 -3.10 -17.56
CA LEU A 442 29.22 -2.76 -16.14
C LEU A 442 30.52 -3.25 -15.46
N ARG A 443 31.42 -3.92 -16.22
CA ARG A 443 32.70 -4.42 -15.73
C ARG A 443 33.93 -3.65 -16.31
N GLU A 444 33.71 -2.68 -17.15
CA GLU A 444 34.69 -1.69 -17.62
C GLU A 444 34.37 -0.31 -16.95
#